data_da4aa0e4eab4c10497ad97bdbc103de5
#
_entry.id   da4aa0e4eab4c10497ad97bdbc103de5
#
_cell.length_a   1.000
_cell.length_b   1.000
_cell.length_c   1.000
_cell.angle_alpha   90.00
_cell.angle_beta   90.00
_cell.angle_gamma   90.00
#
_symmetry.space_group_name_H-M   'P 1'
#
loop_
_entity.id
_entity.type
_entity.pdbx_description
1 polymer ?
#
loop_
_entity_poly.entity_id
_entity_poly.type
_entity_poly.pdbx_seq_one_letter_code
_entity_poly.pdbx_strand_id
1 'polypeptide(L)'
;MTTQKTTRKTTKTPAGNAAVTKVTPKAKVKLPPNPFIHEILDLVNEQTTKAKKISVLKEYRNDALTAILIWNFDSSVKSAVPEGQVPYQENEVPIGTDHTSLRREWKNLFHFIKGGNDTLSALRRETMFIQLLEGLHPEEAKIICLVKDKNLTEKYKLSQPIVAEAFPDIKWSDRSYGN
;
A
#
# COMPACT_ATOMS: atom_id res chain seq x y z
N MET A 1 -39.54 -75.58 24.41
CA MET A 1 -39.35 -74.18 24.85
C MET A 1 -37.98 -73.73 24.32
N THR A 2 -37.97 -72.99 23.22
CA THR A 2 -36.77 -72.72 22.43
C THR A 2 -36.43 -71.28 22.64
N THR A 3 -35.26 -70.97 23.27
CA THR A 3 -34.77 -69.63 23.51
C THR A 3 -33.84 -69.20 22.37
N GLN A 4 -34.29 -68.23 21.56
CA GLN A 4 -33.49 -67.65 20.48
C GLN A 4 -32.53 -66.59 21.06
N LYS A 5 -31.24 -66.75 20.76
CA LYS A 5 -30.13 -65.85 21.09
C LYS A 5 -29.89 -64.89 19.95
N THR A 6 -30.27 -63.62 20.11
CA THR A 6 -30.07 -62.58 19.13
C THR A 6 -28.66 -62.02 19.19
N THR A 7 -27.88 -62.21 18.13
CA THR A 7 -26.54 -61.67 17.97
C THR A 7 -26.59 -60.24 17.41
N ARG A 8 -26.10 -59.27 18.17
CA ARG A 8 -26.04 -57.86 17.78
C ARG A 8 -24.77 -57.61 16.96
N LYS A 9 -24.92 -57.31 15.68
CA LYS A 9 -23.86 -57.00 14.75
C LYS A 9 -23.48 -55.51 14.89
N THR A 10 -22.29 -55.22 15.39
CA THR A 10 -21.71 -53.86 15.45
C THR A 10 -21.15 -53.48 14.10
N THR A 11 -21.73 -52.49 13.46
CA THR A 11 -21.19 -51.88 12.24
C THR A 11 -20.13 -50.84 12.60
N LYS A 12 -18.94 -51.12 12.12
CA LYS A 12 -17.77 -50.25 12.25
C LYS A 12 -17.84 -49.14 11.18
N THR A 13 -17.94 -47.88 11.59
CA THR A 13 -17.91 -46.70 10.73
C THR A 13 -16.48 -46.47 10.25
N PRO A 14 -16.23 -46.30 8.95
CA PRO A 14 -14.91 -45.95 8.47
C PRO A 14 -14.65 -44.48 8.74
N ALA A 15 -13.45 -44.18 9.30
CA ALA A 15 -12.94 -42.86 9.55
C ALA A 15 -12.79 -42.08 8.22
N GLY A 16 -13.41 -40.90 8.17
CA GLY A 16 -13.27 -40.00 7.04
C GLY A 16 -11.87 -39.49 6.91
N ASN A 17 -11.27 -39.70 5.75
CA ASN A 17 -10.04 -39.03 5.32
C ASN A 17 -10.29 -37.54 5.25
N ALA A 18 -9.71 -36.79 6.19
CA ALA A 18 -9.55 -35.35 6.05
C ALA A 18 -8.61 -35.07 4.86
N ALA A 19 -9.17 -34.67 3.75
CA ALA A 19 -8.41 -34.17 2.61
C ALA A 19 -7.64 -32.91 3.06
N VAL A 20 -6.33 -33.07 3.25
CA VAL A 20 -5.40 -31.96 3.39
C VAL A 20 -5.38 -31.23 2.04
N THR A 21 -6.11 -30.13 1.97
CA THR A 21 -6.06 -29.22 0.83
C THR A 21 -4.65 -28.66 0.76
N LYS A 22 -3.83 -29.20 -0.15
CA LYS A 22 -2.53 -28.60 -0.53
C LYS A 22 -2.83 -27.21 -1.04
N VAL A 23 -2.52 -26.20 -0.23
CA VAL A 23 -2.48 -24.80 -0.65
C VAL A 23 -1.41 -24.71 -1.73
N THR A 24 -1.81 -24.66 -2.97
CA THR A 24 -0.92 -24.37 -4.10
C THR A 24 -0.31 -23.00 -3.86
N PRO A 25 1.03 -22.84 -3.94
CA PRO A 25 1.64 -21.52 -3.79
C PRO A 25 1.12 -20.62 -4.92
N LYS A 26 0.42 -19.55 -4.54
CA LYS A 26 -0.08 -18.52 -5.46
C LYS A 26 1.11 -18.05 -6.31
N ALA A 27 1.02 -18.21 -7.63
CA ALA A 27 2.07 -17.79 -8.55
C ALA A 27 2.45 -16.33 -8.21
N LYS A 28 3.76 -16.02 -8.23
CA LYS A 28 4.25 -14.66 -8.01
C LYS A 28 3.59 -13.75 -9.05
N VAL A 29 2.66 -12.91 -8.62
CA VAL A 29 2.08 -11.87 -9.47
C VAL A 29 3.21 -10.92 -9.81
N LYS A 30 3.64 -10.92 -11.07
CA LYS A 30 4.66 -9.99 -11.57
C LYS A 30 3.94 -8.78 -12.16
N LEU A 31 4.21 -7.62 -11.60
CA LEU A 31 3.66 -6.37 -12.10
C LEU A 31 4.28 -5.99 -13.47
N PRO A 32 3.62 -5.13 -14.26
CA PRO A 32 4.17 -4.62 -15.50
C PRO A 32 5.46 -3.83 -15.27
N PRO A 33 6.25 -3.52 -16.32
CA PRO A 33 7.55 -2.83 -16.16
C PRO A 33 7.46 -1.46 -15.47
N ASN A 34 6.35 -0.76 -15.62
CA ASN A 34 6.10 0.55 -15.01
C ASN A 34 4.78 0.54 -14.24
N PRO A 35 4.70 -0.19 -13.11
CA PRO A 35 3.45 -0.30 -12.37
C PRO A 35 3.10 1.04 -11.72
N PHE A 36 1.81 1.26 -11.49
CA PHE A 36 1.34 2.35 -10.64
C PHE A 36 1.80 2.13 -9.20
N ILE A 37 1.85 3.21 -8.43
CA ILE A 37 2.27 3.10 -7.02
C ILE A 37 1.26 2.28 -6.20
N HIS A 38 -0.03 2.40 -6.49
CA HIS A 38 -1.05 1.59 -5.81
C HIS A 38 -0.85 0.09 -6.08
N GLU A 39 -0.52 -0.33 -7.29
CA GLU A 39 -0.26 -1.74 -7.62
C GLU A 39 0.91 -2.31 -6.81
N ILE A 40 1.97 -1.52 -6.63
CA ILE A 40 3.12 -1.92 -5.80
C ILE A 40 2.70 -2.07 -4.34
N LEU A 41 1.97 -1.10 -3.80
CA LEU A 41 1.52 -1.11 -2.41
C LEU A 41 0.51 -2.23 -2.15
N ASP A 42 -0.38 -2.52 -3.09
CA ASP A 42 -1.32 -3.64 -3.02
C ASP A 42 -0.56 -4.98 -3.00
N LEU A 43 0.44 -5.14 -3.88
CA LEU A 43 1.30 -6.33 -3.88
C LEU A 43 2.06 -6.50 -2.55
N VAL A 44 2.56 -5.40 -1.96
CA VAL A 44 3.18 -5.42 -0.63
C VAL A 44 2.18 -5.81 0.44
N ASN A 45 0.94 -5.29 0.36
CA ASN A 45 -0.12 -5.58 1.34
C ASN A 45 -0.56 -7.04 1.32
N GLU A 46 -0.53 -7.70 0.15
CA GLU A 46 -0.79 -9.13 0.00
C GLU A 46 0.26 -10.03 0.69
N GLN A 47 1.47 -9.50 0.94
CA GLN A 47 2.53 -10.28 1.55
C GLN A 47 2.28 -10.48 3.05
N THR A 48 2.35 -11.74 3.48
CA THR A 48 2.10 -12.14 4.87
C THR A 48 3.29 -11.94 5.80
N THR A 49 4.51 -11.92 5.27
CA THR A 49 5.75 -11.82 6.05
C THR A 49 6.51 -10.53 5.78
N LYS A 50 7.17 -10.00 6.82
CA LYS A 50 8.04 -8.81 6.75
C LYS A 50 9.08 -8.95 5.63
N ALA A 51 9.77 -10.09 5.57
CA ALA A 51 10.82 -10.33 4.58
C ALA A 51 10.30 -10.26 3.13
N LYS A 52 9.10 -10.80 2.86
CA LYS A 52 8.47 -10.71 1.53
C LYS A 52 8.07 -9.28 1.18
N LYS A 53 7.54 -8.51 2.13
CA LYS A 53 7.23 -7.08 1.94
C LYS A 53 8.47 -6.29 1.56
N ILE A 54 9.57 -6.48 2.29
CA ILE A 54 10.87 -5.86 1.99
C ILE A 54 11.37 -6.25 0.60
N SER A 55 11.25 -7.53 0.23
CA SER A 55 11.65 -8.01 -1.10
C SER A 55 10.89 -7.31 -2.21
N VAL A 56 9.56 -7.17 -2.09
CA VAL A 56 8.72 -6.47 -3.08
C VAL A 56 9.08 -4.98 -3.15
N LEU A 57 9.24 -4.32 -2.01
CA LEU A 57 9.64 -2.91 -1.99
C LEU A 57 10.99 -2.66 -2.67
N LYS A 58 11.96 -3.57 -2.48
CA LYS A 58 13.27 -3.50 -3.15
C LYS A 58 13.17 -3.77 -4.64
N GLU A 59 12.36 -4.76 -5.05
CA GLU A 59 12.18 -5.14 -6.46
C GLU A 59 11.55 -4.02 -7.29
N TYR A 60 10.53 -3.34 -6.73
CA TYR A 60 9.78 -2.27 -7.42
C TYR A 60 10.17 -0.86 -6.96
N ARG A 61 11.35 -0.71 -6.35
CA ARG A 61 11.83 0.59 -5.91
C ARG A 61 11.88 1.59 -7.05
N ASN A 62 11.35 2.79 -6.80
CA ASN A 62 11.45 3.93 -7.68
C ASN A 62 11.37 5.24 -6.87
N ASP A 63 11.73 6.35 -7.49
CA ASP A 63 11.81 7.65 -6.81
C ASP A 63 10.46 8.11 -6.27
N ALA A 64 9.37 7.87 -7.03
CA ALA A 64 8.03 8.25 -6.60
C ALA A 64 7.59 7.46 -5.35
N LEU A 65 7.78 6.16 -5.36
CA LEU A 65 7.50 5.31 -4.19
C LEU A 65 8.31 5.76 -2.98
N THR A 66 9.60 6.02 -3.18
CA THR A 66 10.51 6.49 -2.13
C THR A 66 10.04 7.83 -1.55
N ALA A 67 9.70 8.82 -2.40
CA ALA A 67 9.21 10.12 -1.98
C ALA A 67 7.91 10.03 -1.16
N ILE A 68 6.96 9.20 -1.59
CA ILE A 68 5.68 8.96 -0.91
C ILE A 68 5.90 8.32 0.46
N LEU A 69 6.77 7.32 0.55
CA LEU A 69 7.06 6.64 1.80
C LEU A 69 7.80 7.57 2.79
N ILE A 70 8.72 8.40 2.30
CA ILE A 70 9.36 9.43 3.13
C ILE A 70 8.30 10.42 3.63
N TRP A 71 7.45 10.93 2.76
CA TRP A 71 6.40 11.88 3.18
C TRP A 71 5.51 11.29 4.27
N ASN A 72 5.11 10.02 4.13
CA ASN A 72 4.25 9.37 5.12
C ASN A 72 4.97 9.07 6.44
N PHE A 73 6.19 8.54 6.39
CA PHE A 73 6.83 7.94 7.58
C PHE A 73 7.89 8.84 8.24
N ASP A 74 8.40 9.86 7.57
CA ASP A 74 9.37 10.78 8.18
C ASP A 74 8.63 11.85 9.00
N SER A 75 8.95 11.94 10.28
CA SER A 75 8.34 12.88 11.22
C SER A 75 8.69 14.35 10.92
N SER A 76 9.84 14.60 10.29
CA SER A 76 10.25 15.96 9.90
C SER A 76 9.48 16.49 8.69
N VAL A 77 9.01 15.59 7.83
CA VAL A 77 8.23 15.97 6.64
C VAL A 77 6.80 16.25 7.05
N LYS A 78 6.40 17.51 7.01
CA LYS A 78 5.04 17.95 7.36
C LYS A 78 4.30 18.43 6.12
N SER A 79 3.03 18.02 6.00
CA SER A 79 2.16 18.50 4.94
C SER A 79 1.90 20.00 5.09
N ALA A 80 1.88 20.70 3.97
CA ALA A 80 1.50 22.12 3.88
C ALA A 80 0.06 22.27 3.37
N VAL A 81 -0.62 21.18 3.07
CA VAL A 81 -2.05 21.09 2.74
C VAL A 81 -2.81 20.75 4.01
N PRO A 82 -4.00 21.33 4.25
CA PRO A 82 -4.83 21.02 5.42
C PRO A 82 -5.13 19.53 5.56
N GLU A 83 -5.24 19.07 6.81
CA GLU A 83 -5.66 17.69 7.12
C GLU A 83 -7.15 17.48 6.80
N GLY A 84 -7.53 16.22 6.59
CA GLY A 84 -8.91 15.82 6.35
C GLY A 84 -9.25 15.63 4.88
N GLN A 85 -10.53 15.49 4.61
CA GLN A 85 -11.03 15.23 3.26
C GLN A 85 -10.79 16.42 2.32
N VAL A 86 -10.33 16.11 1.12
CA VAL A 86 -10.15 17.08 0.03
C VAL A 86 -11.30 16.87 -0.96
N PRO A 87 -12.07 17.93 -1.28
CA PRO A 87 -13.10 17.84 -2.30
C PRO A 87 -12.46 17.86 -3.70
N TYR A 88 -12.44 16.72 -4.37
CA TYR A 88 -11.99 16.57 -5.76
C TYR A 88 -12.88 15.59 -6.50
N GLN A 89 -12.89 15.65 -7.83
CA GLN A 89 -13.61 14.71 -8.68
C GLN A 89 -12.65 13.59 -9.11
N GLU A 90 -13.06 12.35 -8.87
CA GLU A 90 -12.27 11.20 -9.34
C GLU A 90 -12.26 11.19 -10.88
N ASN A 91 -11.10 10.92 -11.45
CA ASN A 91 -10.94 10.80 -12.90
C ASN A 91 -11.45 9.42 -13.35
N GLU A 92 -12.65 9.40 -13.94
CA GLU A 92 -13.32 8.17 -14.40
C GLU A 92 -12.88 7.71 -15.80
N VAL A 93 -11.95 8.42 -16.44
CA VAL A 93 -11.49 8.11 -17.80
C VAL A 93 -10.73 6.77 -17.79
N PRO A 94 -10.84 5.94 -18.84
CA PRO A 94 -10.11 4.67 -18.91
C PRO A 94 -8.60 4.86 -18.79
N ILE A 95 -7.97 3.89 -18.10
CA ILE A 95 -6.51 3.90 -17.85
C ILE A 95 -5.76 4.06 -19.17
N GLY A 96 -4.81 5.01 -19.19
CA GLY A 96 -3.94 5.25 -20.34
C GLY A 96 -4.39 6.31 -21.32
N THR A 97 -5.56 6.95 -21.11
CA THR A 97 -6.04 8.02 -22.00
C THR A 97 -5.67 9.42 -21.51
N ASP A 98 -6.00 9.79 -20.27
CA ASP A 98 -5.82 11.17 -19.76
C ASP A 98 -5.36 11.24 -18.29
N HIS A 99 -4.80 10.15 -17.77
CA HIS A 99 -4.25 10.15 -16.44
C HIS A 99 -2.77 10.53 -16.45
N THR A 100 -2.38 11.40 -15.52
CA THR A 100 -1.00 11.45 -15.07
C THR A 100 -0.74 10.32 -14.05
N SER A 101 0.48 10.17 -13.60
CA SER A 101 0.84 9.16 -12.61
C SER A 101 1.78 9.76 -11.56
N LEU A 102 1.77 9.18 -10.36
CA LEU A 102 2.72 9.58 -9.31
C LEU A 102 4.17 9.42 -9.74
N ARG A 103 4.48 8.51 -10.67
CA ARG A 103 5.81 8.38 -11.28
C ARG A 103 6.24 9.60 -12.09
N ARG A 104 5.30 10.36 -12.63
CA ARG A 104 5.57 11.61 -13.36
C ARG A 104 5.56 12.80 -12.42
N GLU A 105 4.61 12.83 -11.49
CA GLU A 105 4.32 13.99 -10.65
C GLU A 105 5.15 14.06 -9.35
N TRP A 106 5.91 13.02 -8.99
CA TRP A 106 6.62 12.97 -7.71
C TRP A 106 7.55 14.17 -7.47
N LYS A 107 8.13 14.72 -8.54
CA LYS A 107 8.98 15.90 -8.45
C LYS A 107 8.25 17.17 -8.02
N ASN A 108 6.93 17.21 -8.25
CA ASN A 108 6.08 18.34 -7.90
C ASN A 108 5.53 18.23 -6.47
N LEU A 109 5.68 17.08 -5.81
CA LEU A 109 5.14 16.84 -4.47
C LEU A 109 5.75 17.77 -3.40
N PHE A 110 6.94 18.31 -3.63
CA PHE A 110 7.57 19.28 -2.71
C PHE A 110 6.73 20.54 -2.49
N HIS A 111 5.88 20.92 -3.44
CA HIS A 111 4.95 22.05 -3.30
C HIS A 111 3.96 21.87 -2.14
N PHE A 112 3.68 20.64 -1.76
CA PHE A 112 2.69 20.26 -0.75
C PHE A 112 3.31 19.98 0.63
N ILE A 113 4.62 20.16 0.75
CA ILE A 113 5.40 19.93 1.98
C ILE A 113 5.87 21.26 2.53
N LYS A 114 5.81 21.45 3.85
CA LYS A 114 6.33 22.65 4.53
C LYS A 114 7.83 22.75 4.31
N GLY A 115 8.29 23.94 3.94
CA GLY A 115 9.69 24.20 3.58
C GLY A 115 10.05 23.81 2.13
N GLY A 116 9.16 23.20 1.37
CA GLY A 116 9.41 22.86 -0.03
C GLY A 116 9.22 24.05 -0.98
N ASN A 117 8.10 24.76 -0.84
CA ASN A 117 7.83 25.98 -1.60
C ASN A 117 7.03 26.97 -0.74
N ASP A 118 7.73 27.77 0.04
CA ASP A 118 7.10 28.70 0.99
C ASP A 118 6.59 29.99 0.32
N THR A 119 6.97 30.26 -0.93
CA THR A 119 6.46 31.40 -1.71
C THR A 119 5.03 31.17 -2.24
N LEU A 120 4.57 29.93 -2.23
CA LEU A 120 3.26 29.54 -2.74
C LEU A 120 2.19 29.84 -1.69
N SER A 121 1.16 30.63 -2.06
CA SER A 121 0.02 30.90 -1.15
C SER A 121 -0.75 29.63 -0.85
N ALA A 122 -1.39 29.58 0.33
CA ALA A 122 -2.20 28.43 0.76
C ALA A 122 -3.27 28.07 -0.26
N LEU A 123 -4.05 29.07 -0.72
CA LEU A 123 -5.10 28.87 -1.70
C LEU A 123 -4.55 28.28 -3.02
N ARG A 124 -3.44 28.80 -3.51
CA ARG A 124 -2.83 28.28 -4.74
C ARG A 124 -2.35 26.85 -4.55
N ARG A 125 -1.76 26.53 -3.40
CA ARG A 125 -1.31 25.18 -3.05
C ARG A 125 -2.47 24.20 -3.03
N GLU A 126 -3.59 24.54 -2.38
CA GLU A 126 -4.80 23.72 -2.33
C GLU A 126 -5.37 23.50 -3.74
N THR A 127 -5.46 24.54 -4.55
CA THR A 127 -5.90 24.41 -5.96
C THR A 127 -5.01 23.46 -6.75
N MET A 128 -3.69 23.60 -6.62
CA MET A 128 -2.73 22.71 -7.29
C MET A 128 -2.85 21.26 -6.78
N PHE A 129 -3.14 21.08 -5.49
CA PHE A 129 -3.33 19.76 -4.91
C PHE A 129 -4.59 19.08 -5.45
N ILE A 130 -5.70 19.80 -5.55
CA ILE A 130 -6.94 19.31 -6.16
C ILE A 130 -6.69 18.94 -7.62
N GLN A 131 -6.05 19.80 -8.41
CA GLN A 131 -5.69 19.52 -9.79
C GLN A 131 -4.81 18.28 -9.95
N LEU A 132 -3.88 18.05 -9.03
CA LEU A 132 -3.09 16.83 -9.00
C LEU A 132 -3.98 15.61 -8.77
N LEU A 133 -4.87 15.64 -7.78
CA LEU A 133 -5.76 14.52 -7.48
C LEU A 133 -6.69 14.18 -8.65
N GLU A 134 -7.23 15.20 -9.30
CA GLU A 134 -8.12 15.06 -10.47
C GLU A 134 -7.39 14.52 -11.72
N GLY A 135 -6.10 14.77 -11.83
CA GLY A 135 -5.25 14.25 -12.92
C GLY A 135 -4.73 12.83 -12.68
N LEU A 136 -4.71 12.35 -11.45
CA LEU A 136 -4.19 11.03 -11.10
C LEU A 136 -5.22 9.92 -11.34
N HIS A 137 -4.73 8.68 -11.49
CA HIS A 137 -5.58 7.50 -11.35
C HIS A 137 -6.26 7.50 -9.96
N PRO A 138 -7.57 7.16 -9.84
CA PRO A 138 -8.32 7.26 -8.58
C PRO A 138 -7.62 6.60 -7.39
N GLU A 139 -7.02 5.41 -7.58
CA GLU A 139 -6.32 4.72 -6.51
C GLU A 139 -5.00 5.42 -6.11
N GLU A 140 -4.31 6.08 -7.03
CA GLU A 140 -3.13 6.90 -6.70
C GLU A 140 -3.52 8.20 -6.00
N ALA A 141 -4.64 8.82 -6.38
CA ALA A 141 -5.20 9.97 -5.68
C ALA A 141 -5.56 9.64 -4.22
N LYS A 142 -6.18 8.50 -3.98
CA LYS A 142 -6.47 8.00 -2.62
C LYS A 142 -5.20 7.79 -1.79
N ILE A 143 -4.13 7.28 -2.39
CA ILE A 143 -2.82 7.14 -1.72
C ILE A 143 -2.29 8.50 -1.27
N ILE A 144 -2.30 9.49 -2.15
CA ILE A 144 -1.80 10.84 -1.81
C ILE A 144 -2.62 11.48 -0.71
N CYS A 145 -3.95 11.29 -0.70
CA CYS A 145 -4.79 11.75 0.41
C CYS A 145 -4.39 11.11 1.74
N LEU A 146 -4.14 9.79 1.77
CA LEU A 146 -3.67 9.10 2.98
C LEU A 146 -2.28 9.57 3.42
N VAL A 147 -1.36 9.72 2.47
CA VAL A 147 0.02 10.15 2.73
C VAL A 147 0.07 11.58 3.27
N LYS A 148 -0.77 12.47 2.76
CA LYS A 148 -0.91 13.85 3.22
C LYS A 148 -1.20 13.90 4.73
N ASP A 149 -2.04 13.01 5.22
CA ASP A 149 -2.45 12.90 6.63
C ASP A 149 -1.63 11.86 7.42
N LYS A 150 -0.58 11.27 6.80
CA LYS A 150 0.27 10.21 7.38
C LYS A 150 -0.49 8.92 7.75
N ASN A 151 -1.58 8.65 7.09
CA ASN A 151 -2.51 7.56 7.36
C ASN A 151 -2.37 6.37 6.37
N LEU A 152 -1.25 6.27 5.67
CA LEU A 152 -1.00 5.17 4.71
C LEU A 152 -1.12 3.79 5.37
N THR A 153 -0.80 3.69 6.67
CA THR A 153 -0.91 2.46 7.46
C THR A 153 -2.33 1.96 7.65
N GLU A 154 -3.35 2.81 7.51
CA GLU A 154 -4.75 2.41 7.61
C GLU A 154 -5.17 1.49 6.46
N LYS A 155 -4.70 1.76 5.26
CA LYS A 155 -4.99 0.94 4.07
C LYS A 155 -3.95 -0.15 3.86
N TYR A 156 -2.68 0.17 4.03
CA TYR A 156 -1.55 -0.71 3.76
C TYR A 156 -0.84 -1.09 5.06
N LYS A 157 -0.66 -2.39 5.30
CA LYS A 157 0.03 -2.93 6.47
C LYS A 157 1.55 -2.73 6.37
N LEU A 158 1.96 -1.48 6.22
CA LEU A 158 3.34 -1.03 6.20
C LEU A 158 3.65 -0.25 7.48
N SER A 159 4.90 -0.35 7.93
CA SER A 159 5.41 0.43 9.05
C SER A 159 6.78 1.00 8.70
N GLN A 160 7.19 2.07 9.37
CA GLN A 160 8.49 2.71 9.13
C GLN A 160 9.67 1.73 9.25
N PRO A 161 9.75 0.80 10.24
CA PRO A 161 10.83 -0.18 10.30
C PRO A 161 10.93 -1.09 9.08
N ILE A 162 9.80 -1.45 8.44
CA ILE A 162 9.80 -2.24 7.21
C ILE A 162 10.40 -1.44 6.05
N VAL A 163 10.00 -0.17 5.95
CA VAL A 163 10.50 0.73 4.90
C VAL A 163 11.98 1.06 5.11
N ALA A 164 12.40 1.32 6.34
CA ALA A 164 13.80 1.58 6.69
C ALA A 164 14.71 0.40 6.35
N GLU A 165 14.26 -0.83 6.59
CA GLU A 165 15.01 -2.04 6.23
C GLU A 165 15.01 -2.31 4.71
N ALA A 166 13.92 -1.92 4.02
CA ALA A 166 13.86 -2.00 2.57
C ALA A 166 14.79 -0.98 1.90
N PHE A 167 14.87 0.23 2.45
CA PHE A 167 15.63 1.36 1.90
C PHE A 167 16.60 1.93 2.95
N PRO A 168 17.72 1.25 3.24
CA PRO A 168 18.66 1.65 4.29
C PRO A 168 19.44 2.94 3.96
N ASP A 169 19.40 3.38 2.72
CA ASP A 169 20.00 4.62 2.25
C ASP A 169 19.17 5.88 2.57
N ILE A 170 17.90 5.73 2.97
CA ILE A 170 17.08 6.86 3.40
C ILE A 170 17.58 7.34 4.77
N LYS A 171 17.95 8.62 4.84
CA LYS A 171 18.26 9.27 6.11
C LYS A 171 16.97 9.77 6.73
N TRP A 172 16.46 9.02 7.70
CA TRP A 172 15.30 9.42 8.49
C TRP A 172 15.67 10.50 9.50
N SER A 173 14.83 11.50 9.66
CA SER A 173 15.08 12.63 10.59
C SER A 173 14.93 12.23 12.04
N ASP A 174 14.06 11.26 12.30
CA ASP A 174 13.87 10.69 13.62
C ASP A 174 14.69 9.40 13.75
N ARG A 175 15.83 9.49 14.45
CA ARG A 175 16.72 8.35 14.68
C ARG A 175 16.21 7.35 15.69
N SER A 176 15.05 7.57 16.30
CA SER A 176 14.47 6.68 17.33
C SER A 176 14.10 5.28 16.81
N TYR A 177 14.14 5.07 15.51
CA TYR A 177 13.82 3.79 14.86
C TYR A 177 15.03 3.00 14.37
N GLY A 178 16.23 3.39 14.76
CA GLY A 178 17.49 2.78 14.30
C GLY A 178 18.31 2.05 15.36
N ASN A 179 17.70 1.70 16.51
CA ASN A 179 18.32 0.88 17.56
C ASN A 179 17.62 -0.47 17.67
#